data_5f37d6775947d51850beb466f6a610f5
#
_entry.id   5f37d6775947d51850beb466f6a610f5
#
_cell.length_a   1.000
_cell.length_b   1.000
_cell.length_c   1.000
_cell.angle_alpha   90.00
_cell.angle_beta   90.00
_cell.angle_gamma   90.00
#
_symmetry.space_group_name_H-M   'P 1'
#
loop_
_entity.id
_entity.type
_entity.pdbx_description
1 polymer ?
#
loop_
_entity_poly.entity_id
_entity_poly.type
_entity_poly.pdbx_seq_one_letter_code
_entity_poly.pdbx_strand_id
1 'polypeptide(L)'
;VQAMTYFARALGAARSGNPEAAKPDIAKLNELRDKLRDAKDAYWSGQVDIQAQVASAWILSAEGKQDEALKAMSAAADAEDKTEKHPVTPGVPKPARELYGEMLLQSGMPGEALAAFEATLKKEPNRLGTYMCAAKAAEKSGDNAKARDYYEKIVAMTDGAYQTRTAMRAHS
;
A
#
# COMPACT_ATOMS: atom_id res chain seq x y z
N VAL A 1 -4.92 -2.19 16.75
CA VAL A 1 -3.57 -2.81 16.74
C VAL A 1 -3.63 -4.23 16.17
N GLN A 2 -4.51 -5.12 16.63
CA GLN A 2 -4.56 -6.53 16.17
C GLN A 2 -4.79 -6.69 14.66
N ALA A 3 -5.70 -5.92 14.05
CA ALA A 3 -5.98 -5.99 12.61
C ALA A 3 -4.73 -5.74 11.77
N MET A 4 -3.91 -4.76 12.17
CA MET A 4 -2.67 -4.42 11.49
C MET A 4 -1.67 -5.59 11.46
N THR A 5 -1.58 -6.35 12.57
CA THR A 5 -0.71 -7.54 12.65
C THR A 5 -1.18 -8.64 11.71
N TYR A 6 -2.47 -8.95 11.70
CA TYR A 6 -3.03 -9.95 10.78
C TYR A 6 -2.90 -9.52 9.32
N PHE A 7 -3.17 -8.24 9.03
CA PHE A 7 -2.99 -7.69 7.69
C PHE A 7 -1.54 -7.82 7.20
N ALA A 8 -0.57 -7.39 8.01
CA ALA A 8 0.85 -7.46 7.64
C ALA A 8 1.31 -8.91 7.40
N ARG A 9 0.86 -9.86 8.22
CA ARG A 9 1.20 -11.28 8.07
C ARG A 9 0.54 -11.87 6.82
N ALA A 10 -0.75 -11.63 6.60
CA ALA A 10 -1.47 -12.10 5.43
C ALA A 10 -0.86 -11.56 4.14
N LEU A 11 -0.58 -10.25 4.09
CA LEU A 11 0.05 -9.60 2.95
C LEU A 11 1.47 -10.14 2.70
N GLY A 12 2.26 -10.31 3.75
CA GLY A 12 3.60 -10.87 3.67
C GLY A 12 3.60 -12.30 3.15
N ALA A 13 2.74 -13.16 3.68
CA ALA A 13 2.60 -14.55 3.25
C ALA A 13 2.17 -14.66 1.77
N ALA A 14 1.14 -13.92 1.36
CA ALA A 14 0.68 -13.93 -0.03
C ALA A 14 1.77 -13.44 -0.98
N ARG A 15 2.47 -12.35 -0.64
CA ARG A 15 3.54 -11.77 -1.49
C ARG A 15 4.81 -12.61 -1.55
N SER A 16 5.04 -13.47 -0.58
CA SER A 16 6.16 -14.44 -0.58
C SER A 16 5.82 -15.77 -1.28
N GLY A 17 4.66 -15.87 -1.94
CA GLY A 17 4.26 -17.07 -2.67
C GLY A 17 3.66 -18.18 -1.78
N ASN A 18 3.23 -17.84 -0.57
CA ASN A 18 2.56 -18.78 0.34
C ASN A 18 1.12 -18.34 0.67
N PRO A 19 0.19 -18.41 -0.30
CA PRO A 19 -1.18 -17.95 -0.12
C PRO A 19 -1.94 -18.72 0.96
N GLU A 20 -1.63 -20.01 1.17
CA GLU A 20 -2.29 -20.83 2.20
C GLU A 20 -2.00 -20.29 3.61
N ALA A 21 -0.79 -19.82 3.88
CA ALA A 21 -0.43 -19.24 5.17
C ALA A 21 -1.13 -17.87 5.44
N ALA A 22 -1.63 -17.21 4.40
CA ALA A 22 -2.36 -15.95 4.54
C ALA A 22 -3.83 -16.14 4.95
N LYS A 23 -4.46 -17.27 4.59
CA LYS A 23 -5.89 -17.52 4.79
C LYS A 23 -6.36 -17.43 6.25
N PRO A 24 -5.64 -18.00 7.24
CA PRO A 24 -6.04 -17.86 8.64
C PRO A 24 -6.05 -16.41 9.14
N ASP A 25 -5.11 -15.60 8.69
CA ASP A 25 -5.03 -14.19 9.08
C ASP A 25 -6.16 -13.37 8.45
N ILE A 26 -6.55 -13.67 7.21
CA ILE A 26 -7.74 -13.07 6.59
C ILE A 26 -9.02 -13.46 7.35
N ALA A 27 -9.16 -14.71 7.78
CA ALA A 27 -10.28 -15.11 8.62
C ALA A 27 -10.35 -14.28 9.91
N LYS A 28 -9.19 -14.01 10.55
CA LYS A 28 -9.10 -13.12 11.72
C LYS A 28 -9.47 -11.69 11.42
N LEU A 29 -9.08 -11.14 10.27
CA LEU A 29 -9.51 -9.82 9.83
C LEU A 29 -11.03 -9.76 9.69
N ASN A 30 -11.65 -10.77 9.07
CA ASN A 30 -13.10 -10.84 8.93
C ASN A 30 -13.82 -10.92 10.29
N GLU A 31 -13.33 -11.73 11.23
CA GLU A 31 -13.85 -11.77 12.61
C GLU A 31 -13.78 -10.41 13.30
N LEU A 32 -12.67 -9.69 13.14
CA LEU A 32 -12.49 -8.36 13.73
C LEU A 32 -13.40 -7.32 13.08
N ARG A 33 -13.55 -7.36 11.75
CA ARG A 33 -14.49 -6.51 11.02
C ARG A 33 -15.92 -6.70 11.54
N ASP A 34 -16.35 -7.94 11.69
CA ASP A 34 -17.71 -8.25 12.11
C ASP A 34 -17.96 -7.81 13.56
N LYS A 35 -17.01 -8.04 14.48
CA LYS A 35 -17.07 -7.49 15.86
C LYS A 35 -17.18 -5.98 15.91
N LEU A 36 -16.43 -5.27 15.05
CA LEU A 36 -16.50 -3.81 14.96
C LEU A 36 -17.84 -3.34 14.40
N ARG A 37 -18.40 -4.07 13.43
CA ARG A 37 -19.72 -3.81 12.87
C ARG A 37 -20.82 -3.98 13.93
N ASP A 38 -20.75 -5.05 14.71
CA ASP A 38 -21.70 -5.32 15.81
C ASP A 38 -21.60 -4.23 16.91
N ALA A 39 -20.40 -3.72 17.15
CA ALA A 39 -20.13 -2.58 18.03
C ALA A 39 -20.55 -1.23 17.42
N LYS A 40 -21.11 -1.21 16.21
CA LYS A 40 -21.51 0.00 15.45
C LYS A 40 -20.35 0.95 15.15
N ASP A 41 -19.12 0.43 15.13
CA ASP A 41 -17.92 1.19 14.73
C ASP A 41 -17.73 1.07 13.22
N ALA A 42 -18.46 1.87 12.46
CA ALA A 42 -18.47 1.83 11.01
C ALA A 42 -17.11 2.18 10.39
N TYR A 43 -16.39 3.13 11.00
CA TYR A 43 -15.08 3.56 10.48
C TYR A 43 -14.06 2.43 10.54
N TRP A 44 -13.82 1.87 11.74
CA TRP A 44 -12.82 0.82 11.90
C TRP A 44 -13.24 -0.50 11.25
N SER A 45 -14.53 -0.82 11.22
CA SER A 45 -15.06 -1.96 10.47
C SER A 45 -14.74 -1.83 8.97
N GLY A 46 -14.94 -0.64 8.39
CA GLY A 46 -14.59 -0.35 7.00
C GLY A 46 -13.08 -0.46 6.73
N GLN A 47 -12.24 0.06 7.63
CA GLN A 47 -10.78 -0.03 7.50
C GLN A 47 -10.29 -1.50 7.52
N VAL A 48 -10.83 -2.32 8.41
CA VAL A 48 -10.46 -3.74 8.50
C VAL A 48 -10.99 -4.52 7.29
N ASP A 49 -12.16 -4.16 6.76
CA ASP A 49 -12.70 -4.77 5.55
C ASP A 49 -11.80 -4.50 4.33
N ILE A 50 -11.33 -3.27 4.15
CA ILE A 50 -10.38 -2.91 3.10
C ILE A 50 -9.08 -3.73 3.24
N GLN A 51 -8.55 -3.86 4.45
CA GLN A 51 -7.36 -4.68 4.69
C GLN A 51 -7.56 -6.15 4.30
N ALA A 52 -8.72 -6.73 4.62
CA ALA A 52 -9.06 -8.10 4.23
C ALA A 52 -9.18 -8.23 2.70
N GLN A 53 -9.81 -7.27 2.02
CA GLN A 53 -9.92 -7.26 0.57
C GLN A 53 -8.55 -7.14 -0.12
N VAL A 54 -7.68 -6.25 0.36
CA VAL A 54 -6.30 -6.10 -0.14
C VAL A 54 -5.51 -7.40 -0.01
N ALA A 55 -5.53 -8.03 1.17
CA ALA A 55 -4.82 -9.29 1.39
C ALA A 55 -5.38 -10.42 0.52
N SER A 56 -6.71 -10.48 0.34
CA SER A 56 -7.37 -11.45 -0.54
C SER A 56 -6.98 -11.26 -2.01
N ALA A 57 -6.86 -10.02 -2.48
CA ALA A 57 -6.39 -9.72 -3.83
C ALA A 57 -4.96 -10.22 -4.05
N TRP A 58 -4.07 -10.08 -3.06
CA TRP A 58 -2.71 -10.62 -3.15
C TRP A 58 -2.68 -12.16 -3.11
N ILE A 59 -3.64 -12.83 -2.44
CA ILE A 59 -3.79 -14.29 -2.55
C ILE A 59 -4.14 -14.69 -3.99
N LEU A 60 -5.13 -14.02 -4.61
CA LEU A 60 -5.49 -14.29 -6.00
C LEU A 60 -4.29 -14.15 -6.95
N SER A 61 -3.47 -13.12 -6.75
CA SER A 61 -2.24 -12.94 -7.52
C SER A 61 -1.25 -14.09 -7.29
N ALA A 62 -1.06 -14.52 -6.05
CA ALA A 62 -0.19 -15.65 -5.72
C ALA A 62 -0.70 -16.99 -6.27
N GLU A 63 -2.01 -17.14 -6.43
CA GLU A 63 -2.66 -18.28 -7.08
C GLU A 63 -2.63 -18.22 -8.62
N GLY A 64 -2.03 -17.17 -9.22
CA GLY A 64 -1.95 -16.98 -10.67
C GLY A 64 -3.21 -16.41 -11.32
N LYS A 65 -4.21 -15.99 -10.53
CA LYS A 65 -5.47 -15.39 -10.99
C LYS A 65 -5.30 -13.88 -11.15
N GLN A 66 -4.43 -13.46 -12.06
CA GLN A 66 -3.94 -12.08 -12.14
C GLN A 66 -5.04 -11.06 -12.45
N ASP A 67 -5.95 -11.36 -13.40
CA ASP A 67 -7.04 -10.45 -13.76
C ASP A 67 -8.03 -10.24 -12.61
N GLU A 68 -8.35 -11.33 -11.89
CA GLU A 68 -9.21 -11.26 -10.71
C GLU A 68 -8.54 -10.48 -9.58
N ALA A 69 -7.23 -10.69 -9.39
CA ALA A 69 -6.43 -9.99 -8.40
C ALA A 69 -6.40 -8.47 -8.66
N LEU A 70 -6.13 -8.06 -9.88
CA LEU A 70 -6.11 -6.65 -10.28
C LEU A 70 -7.47 -5.99 -10.09
N LYS A 71 -8.54 -6.67 -10.48
CA LYS A 71 -9.92 -6.18 -10.30
C LYS A 71 -10.27 -6.03 -8.80
N ALA A 72 -9.97 -7.02 -8.01
CA ALA A 72 -10.21 -7.00 -6.56
C ALA A 72 -9.39 -5.90 -5.87
N MET A 73 -8.12 -5.75 -6.26
CA MET A 73 -7.22 -4.74 -5.71
C MET A 73 -7.64 -3.32 -6.06
N SER A 74 -8.07 -3.09 -7.33
CA SER A 74 -8.63 -1.81 -7.76
C SER A 74 -9.87 -1.44 -6.93
N ALA A 75 -10.78 -2.40 -6.73
CA ALA A 75 -11.99 -2.16 -5.94
C ALA A 75 -11.67 -1.82 -4.47
N ALA A 76 -10.70 -2.50 -3.86
CA ALA A 76 -10.24 -2.20 -2.49
C ALA A 76 -9.61 -0.80 -2.41
N ALA A 77 -8.80 -0.41 -3.41
CA ALA A 77 -8.21 0.91 -3.49
C ALA A 77 -9.26 2.02 -3.66
N ASP A 78 -10.29 1.78 -4.51
CA ASP A 78 -11.40 2.72 -4.69
C ASP A 78 -12.26 2.86 -3.43
N ALA A 79 -12.43 1.78 -2.66
CA ALA A 79 -13.12 1.82 -1.38
C ALA A 79 -12.34 2.64 -0.34
N GLU A 80 -11.01 2.44 -0.24
CA GLU A 80 -10.16 3.24 0.66
C GLU A 80 -10.14 4.72 0.26
N ASP A 81 -10.09 5.02 -1.05
CA ASP A 81 -10.06 6.40 -1.54
C ASP A 81 -11.32 7.21 -1.21
N LYS A 82 -12.45 6.53 -1.03
CA LYS A 82 -13.73 7.13 -0.59
C LYS A 82 -13.81 7.34 0.92
N THR A 83 -12.89 6.75 1.68
CA THR A 83 -12.89 6.88 3.13
C THR A 83 -12.24 8.20 3.54
N GLU A 84 -12.93 8.98 4.36
CA GLU A 84 -12.35 10.18 4.95
C GLU A 84 -11.31 9.80 6.01
N LYS A 85 -10.23 10.59 6.10
CA LYS A 85 -9.24 10.40 7.16
C LYS A 85 -9.87 10.68 8.52
N HIS A 86 -9.64 9.79 9.46
CA HIS A 86 -10.04 10.05 10.84
C HIS A 86 -9.24 11.22 11.42
N PRO A 87 -9.87 12.23 12.05
CA PRO A 87 -9.18 13.45 12.48
C PRO A 87 -8.01 13.23 13.45
N VAL A 88 -8.06 12.16 14.23
CA VAL A 88 -7.14 11.92 15.36
C VAL A 88 -6.15 10.79 15.10
N THR A 89 -6.38 9.95 14.08
CA THR A 89 -5.49 8.80 13.82
C THR A 89 -4.49 9.07 12.72
N PRO A 90 -3.27 8.50 12.81
CA PRO A 90 -2.33 8.49 11.70
C PRO A 90 -2.99 7.90 10.44
N GLY A 91 -2.57 8.36 9.26
CA GLY A 91 -3.00 7.78 8.00
C GLY A 91 -2.67 6.29 7.88
N VAL A 92 -3.23 5.64 6.87
CA VAL A 92 -3.00 4.21 6.60
C VAL A 92 -1.52 3.96 6.34
N PRO A 93 -0.87 3.02 7.05
CA PRO A 93 0.58 2.78 6.90
C PRO A 93 0.98 2.39 5.49
N LYS A 94 0.14 1.63 4.80
CA LYS A 94 0.32 1.19 3.41
C LYS A 94 -0.99 1.37 2.65
N PRO A 95 -1.16 2.47 1.89
CA PRO A 95 -2.39 2.72 1.14
C PRO A 95 -2.71 1.62 0.13
N ALA A 96 -3.99 1.26 0.01
CA ALA A 96 -4.43 0.25 -0.95
C ALA A 96 -4.12 0.66 -2.39
N ARG A 97 -4.20 1.95 -2.73
CA ARG A 97 -3.81 2.49 -4.04
C ARG A 97 -2.32 2.29 -4.34
N GLU A 98 -1.44 2.43 -3.34
CA GLU A 98 -0.02 2.13 -3.48
C GLU A 98 0.22 0.65 -3.75
N LEU A 99 -0.46 -0.24 -3.01
CA LEU A 99 -0.39 -1.69 -3.22
C LEU A 99 -0.97 -2.11 -4.57
N TYR A 100 -1.99 -1.42 -5.08
CA TYR A 100 -2.51 -1.62 -6.44
C TYR A 100 -1.47 -1.26 -7.48
N GLY A 101 -0.79 -0.11 -7.33
CA GLY A 101 0.32 0.27 -8.20
C GLY A 101 1.46 -0.75 -8.19
N GLU A 102 1.81 -1.32 -7.03
CA GLU A 102 2.81 -2.39 -6.96
C GLU A 102 2.36 -3.66 -7.71
N MET A 103 1.10 -4.06 -7.59
CA MET A 103 0.54 -5.21 -8.29
C MET A 103 0.54 -4.98 -9.82
N LEU A 104 0.12 -3.81 -10.29
CA LEU A 104 0.19 -3.41 -11.70
C LEU A 104 1.63 -3.47 -12.24
N LEU A 105 2.59 -2.96 -11.46
CA LEU A 105 4.00 -2.96 -11.87
C LEU A 105 4.56 -4.39 -12.00
N GLN A 106 4.16 -5.29 -11.11
CA GLN A 106 4.50 -6.72 -11.19
C GLN A 106 3.84 -7.41 -12.39
N SER A 107 2.64 -6.97 -12.77
CA SER A 107 1.90 -7.48 -13.93
C SER A 107 2.39 -6.92 -15.27
N GLY A 108 3.46 -6.11 -15.29
CA GLY A 108 4.00 -5.54 -16.52
C GLY A 108 3.17 -4.36 -17.07
N MET A 109 2.42 -3.68 -16.23
CA MET A 109 1.57 -2.52 -16.56
C MET A 109 2.15 -1.23 -15.93
N PRO A 110 3.35 -0.78 -16.37
CA PRO A 110 4.06 0.31 -15.68
C PRO A 110 3.38 1.68 -15.82
N GLY A 111 2.66 1.93 -16.92
CA GLY A 111 1.94 3.19 -17.12
C GLY A 111 0.80 3.35 -16.13
N GLU A 112 -0.02 2.32 -15.95
CA GLU A 112 -1.11 2.29 -14.98
C GLU A 112 -0.58 2.28 -13.54
N ALA A 113 0.53 1.59 -13.31
CA ALA A 113 1.21 1.62 -12.00
C ALA A 113 1.66 3.03 -11.65
N LEU A 114 2.26 3.76 -12.58
CA LEU A 114 2.67 5.14 -12.41
C LEU A 114 1.48 6.03 -12.03
N ALA A 115 0.36 5.91 -12.74
CA ALA A 115 -0.85 6.65 -12.43
C ALA A 115 -1.38 6.36 -11.02
N ALA A 116 -1.34 5.10 -10.57
CA ALA A 116 -1.74 4.71 -9.22
C ALA A 116 -0.81 5.31 -8.15
N PHE A 117 0.51 5.32 -8.37
CA PHE A 117 1.46 5.96 -7.44
C PHE A 117 1.30 7.48 -7.41
N GLU A 118 1.08 8.13 -8.54
CA GLU A 118 0.80 9.57 -8.61
C GLU A 118 -0.48 9.94 -7.85
N ALA A 119 -1.54 9.13 -7.98
CA ALA A 119 -2.76 9.31 -7.20
C ALA A 119 -2.50 9.19 -5.69
N THR A 120 -1.68 8.22 -5.28
CA THR A 120 -1.25 8.06 -3.87
C THR A 120 -0.47 9.29 -3.41
N LEU A 121 0.50 9.78 -4.17
CA LEU A 121 1.34 10.94 -3.81
C LEU A 121 0.53 12.24 -3.72
N LYS A 122 -0.53 12.37 -4.51
CA LYS A 122 -1.45 13.52 -4.43
C LYS A 122 -2.20 13.55 -3.10
N LYS A 123 -2.59 12.40 -2.59
CA LYS A 123 -3.36 12.24 -1.34
C LYS A 123 -2.46 12.17 -0.10
N GLU A 124 -1.31 11.53 -0.25
CA GLU A 124 -0.31 11.26 0.79
C GLU A 124 1.07 11.73 0.32
N PRO A 125 1.35 13.05 0.33
CA PRO A 125 2.63 13.57 -0.13
C PRO A 125 3.79 13.13 0.76
N ASN A 126 5.00 13.18 0.22
CA ASN A 126 6.25 12.89 0.94
C ASN A 126 6.41 11.43 1.40
N ARG A 127 5.76 10.47 0.74
CA ARG A 127 5.98 9.04 0.96
C ARG A 127 7.17 8.56 0.15
N LEU A 128 8.33 8.37 0.81
CA LEU A 128 9.58 7.94 0.15
C LEU A 128 9.40 6.65 -0.65
N GLY A 129 8.73 5.63 -0.07
CA GLY A 129 8.47 4.35 -0.74
C GLY A 129 7.64 4.51 -2.02
N THR A 130 6.64 5.39 -2.00
CA THR A 130 5.81 5.66 -3.18
C THR A 130 6.59 6.40 -4.26
N TYR A 131 7.48 7.36 -3.91
CA TYR A 131 8.38 7.98 -4.89
C TYR A 131 9.32 6.96 -5.54
N MET A 132 9.87 6.02 -4.77
CA MET A 132 10.72 4.96 -5.31
C MET A 132 9.96 4.06 -6.31
N CYS A 133 8.71 3.72 -5.99
CA CYS A 133 7.86 2.93 -6.88
C CYS A 133 7.46 3.71 -8.14
N ALA A 134 7.12 5.00 -7.99
CA ALA A 134 6.78 5.88 -9.11
C ALA A 134 7.98 6.08 -10.06
N ALA A 135 9.18 6.28 -9.52
CA ALA A 135 10.41 6.38 -10.33
C ALA A 135 10.63 5.11 -11.17
N LYS A 136 10.52 3.93 -10.57
CA LYS A 136 10.63 2.65 -11.28
C LYS A 136 9.54 2.44 -12.32
N ALA A 137 8.31 2.86 -12.03
CA ALA A 137 7.20 2.75 -12.95
C ALA A 137 7.39 3.69 -14.15
N ALA A 138 7.83 4.94 -13.93
CA ALA A 138 8.16 5.91 -14.96
C ALA A 138 9.29 5.38 -15.87
N GLU A 139 10.38 4.87 -15.28
CA GLU A 139 11.49 4.28 -16.02
C GLU A 139 11.01 3.11 -16.91
N LYS A 140 10.24 2.17 -16.35
CA LYS A 140 9.71 1.03 -17.10
C LYS A 140 8.68 1.40 -18.16
N SER A 141 7.97 2.51 -18.02
CA SER A 141 7.04 3.03 -19.02
C SER A 141 7.74 3.90 -20.10
N GLY A 142 9.04 4.16 -19.96
CA GLY A 142 9.82 4.99 -20.87
C GLY A 142 9.73 6.49 -20.60
N ASP A 143 9.05 6.92 -19.54
CA ASP A 143 8.99 8.33 -19.12
C ASP A 143 10.22 8.70 -18.28
N ASN A 144 11.36 8.81 -18.97
CA ASN A 144 12.65 9.10 -18.35
C ASN A 144 12.70 10.49 -17.68
N ALA A 145 11.89 11.44 -18.14
CA ALA A 145 11.80 12.77 -17.53
C ALA A 145 11.17 12.67 -16.13
N LYS A 146 10.01 12.04 -16.02
CA LYS A 146 9.37 11.78 -14.69
C LYS A 146 10.24 10.91 -13.79
N ALA A 147 10.90 9.89 -14.34
CA ALA A 147 11.81 9.04 -13.56
C ALA A 147 12.89 9.88 -12.89
N ARG A 148 13.55 10.79 -13.65
CA ARG A 148 14.55 11.70 -13.12
C ARG A 148 13.99 12.61 -12.02
N ASP A 149 12.84 13.24 -12.27
CA ASP A 149 12.20 14.13 -11.30
C ASP A 149 11.91 13.42 -9.98
N TYR A 150 11.47 12.16 -10.04
CA TYR A 150 11.23 11.36 -8.82
C TYR A 150 12.53 10.97 -8.12
N TYR A 151 13.59 10.60 -8.85
CA TYR A 151 14.88 10.30 -8.25
C TYR A 151 15.49 11.53 -7.58
N GLU A 152 15.38 12.72 -8.17
CA GLU A 152 15.83 13.99 -7.57
C GLU A 152 15.08 14.28 -6.26
N LYS A 153 13.76 14.05 -6.22
CA LYS A 153 12.96 14.18 -4.98
C LYS A 153 13.40 13.20 -3.92
N ILE A 154 13.69 11.94 -4.29
CA ILE A 154 14.19 10.92 -3.36
C ILE A 154 15.52 11.37 -2.74
N VAL A 155 16.46 11.85 -3.55
CA VAL A 155 17.76 12.37 -3.07
C VAL A 155 17.53 13.52 -2.10
N ALA A 156 16.72 14.52 -2.47
CA ALA A 156 16.44 15.67 -1.61
C ALA A 156 15.81 15.27 -0.26
N MET A 157 14.93 14.26 -0.24
CA MET A 157 14.32 13.73 0.99
C MET A 157 15.33 12.98 1.88
N THR A 158 16.30 12.30 1.28
CA THR A 158 17.29 11.47 2.01
C THR A 158 18.48 12.28 2.49
N ASP A 159 18.93 13.30 1.76
CA ASP A 159 20.03 14.17 2.15
C ASP A 159 19.73 14.91 3.44
N GLY A 160 18.52 15.44 3.59
CA GLY A 160 18.09 16.07 4.83
C GLY A 160 18.11 15.13 6.03
N ALA A 161 17.71 13.87 5.83
CA ALA A 161 17.75 12.83 6.88
C ALA A 161 19.18 12.43 7.26
N TYR A 162 20.10 12.38 6.30
CA TYR A 162 21.51 12.06 6.54
C TYR A 162 22.20 13.17 7.33
N GLN A 163 22.03 14.43 6.95
CA GLN A 163 22.60 15.59 7.65
C GLN A 163 22.12 15.68 9.11
N THR A 164 20.83 15.46 9.35
CA THR A 164 20.27 15.46 10.71
C THR A 164 20.89 14.34 11.58
N ARG A 165 21.06 13.16 11.01
CA ARG A 165 21.65 12.00 11.71
C ARG A 165 23.13 12.23 12.03
N THR A 166 23.88 12.88 11.14
CA THR A 166 25.30 13.20 11.34
C THR A 166 25.45 14.29 12.39
N ALA A 167 24.61 15.31 12.39
CA ALA A 167 24.60 16.37 13.40
C ALA A 167 24.29 15.80 14.82
N MET A 168 23.32 14.90 14.94
CA MET A 168 23.00 14.25 16.21
C MET A 168 24.15 13.41 16.77
N ARG A 169 24.91 12.72 15.91
CA ARG A 169 26.08 11.92 16.31
C ARG A 169 27.29 12.77 16.71
N ALA A 170 27.41 13.98 16.20
CA ALA A 170 28.50 14.89 16.53
C ALA A 170 28.32 15.59 17.91
N HIS A 171 27.11 15.49 18.50
CA HIS A 171 26.77 16.11 19.79
C HIS A 171 26.53 15.09 20.90
N SER A 172 26.77 13.81 20.64
CA SER A 172 26.73 12.69 21.61
C SER A 172 28.14 12.13 21.84
#